data_47ca7e3711733759db768a8b04e10755
#
_entry.id   47ca7e3711733759db768a8b04e10755
#
_cell.length_a   1.000
_cell.length_b   1.000
_cell.length_c   1.000
_cell.angle_alpha   90.00
_cell.angle_beta   90.00
_cell.angle_gamma   90.00
#
_symmetry.space_group_name_H-M   'P 1'
#
loop_
_entity.id
_entity.type
_entity.pdbx_description
1 polymer ?
#
loop_
_entity_poly.entity_id
_entity_poly.type
_entity_poly.pdbx_seq_one_letter_code
_entity_poly.pdbx_strand_id
1 'polypeptide(L)'
;NRIEQMKLEGVSFECNVKIGEDISMNRLLKDFDAIVLACGSEQPRDLKIPGRDLKGIHFAMDFLTRQNKICEGDKIEIEPEFSAKNKNVIVIGGGDTGSDCIGTSNRQGAKSVTQLEILEKPPAKENKMLTWPNWPLKLRTSSSHEEGANRNWSVSTKLFNGQKNVESLTLKKVEWKKNEEGKMVIKDSQGKESEVELKADLVLLAMGFVHPIKDKLIKDSGIKLDKRGNV
;
A
#
# COMPACT_ATOMS: atom_id res chain seq x y z
N ASN A 1 -26.83 14.64 5.53
CA ASN A 1 -25.42 14.28 5.59
C ASN A 1 -25.08 13.85 7.02
N ARG A 2 -24.28 12.75 7.21
CA ARG A 2 -23.93 12.25 8.55
C ARG A 2 -23.09 13.25 9.36
N ILE A 3 -22.23 14.03 8.71
CA ILE A 3 -21.44 15.06 9.37
C ILE A 3 -22.33 16.11 10.00
N GLU A 4 -23.38 16.55 9.31
CA GLU A 4 -24.34 17.52 9.84
C GLU A 4 -25.12 16.96 11.05
N GLN A 5 -25.49 15.69 10.99
CA GLN A 5 -26.09 15.02 12.14
C GLN A 5 -25.14 15.01 13.36
N MET A 6 -23.87 14.63 13.16
CA MET A 6 -22.89 14.62 14.25
C MET A 6 -22.67 16.02 14.84
N LYS A 7 -22.66 17.07 14.02
CA LYS A 7 -22.58 18.46 14.51
C LYS A 7 -23.79 18.84 15.35
N LEU A 8 -25.00 18.43 14.94
CA LEU A 8 -26.23 18.65 15.71
C LEU A 8 -26.22 17.90 17.05
N GLU A 9 -25.52 16.76 17.11
CA GLU A 9 -25.31 15.99 18.33
C GLU A 9 -24.18 16.57 19.23
N GLY A 10 -23.57 17.69 18.82
CA GLY A 10 -22.54 18.39 19.60
C GLY A 10 -21.10 18.03 19.26
N VAL A 11 -20.85 17.28 18.18
CA VAL A 11 -19.48 16.97 17.73
C VAL A 11 -18.86 18.16 17.03
N SER A 12 -17.70 18.59 17.51
CA SER A 12 -16.88 19.62 16.87
C SER A 12 -15.82 18.97 15.96
N PHE A 13 -15.64 19.57 14.79
CA PHE A 13 -14.64 19.13 13.81
C PHE A 13 -13.59 20.23 13.64
N GLU A 14 -12.34 19.94 13.97
CA GLU A 14 -11.20 20.81 13.75
C GLU A 14 -10.38 20.26 12.57
N CYS A 15 -10.53 20.89 11.40
CA CYS A 15 -9.82 20.51 10.19
C CYS A 15 -8.51 21.29 10.04
N ASN A 16 -7.58 20.75 9.22
CA ASN A 16 -6.26 21.34 8.97
C ASN A 16 -5.42 21.53 10.25
N VAL A 17 -5.63 20.68 11.23
CA VAL A 17 -4.89 20.65 12.50
C VAL A 17 -4.11 19.35 12.60
N LYS A 18 -2.79 19.45 12.71
CA LYS A 18 -1.91 18.30 12.95
C LYS A 18 -1.56 18.24 14.44
N ILE A 19 -2.11 17.24 15.11
CA ILE A 19 -1.80 17.00 16.53
C ILE A 19 -0.33 16.62 16.69
N GLY A 20 0.32 17.23 17.69
CA GLY A 20 1.77 17.13 17.92
C GLY A 20 2.58 18.28 17.30
N GLU A 21 2.00 18.99 16.32
CA GLU A 21 2.59 20.20 15.72
C GLU A 21 1.78 21.45 16.05
N ASP A 22 0.53 21.52 15.58
CA ASP A 22 -0.34 22.68 15.81
C ASP A 22 -0.97 22.67 17.22
N ILE A 23 -1.36 21.48 17.70
CA ILE A 23 -1.86 21.26 19.04
C ILE A 23 -1.02 20.18 19.72
N SER A 24 -0.42 20.51 20.86
CA SER A 24 0.38 19.53 21.59
C SER A 24 -0.49 18.50 22.31
N MET A 25 0.03 17.27 22.45
CA MET A 25 -0.63 16.21 23.21
C MET A 25 -0.88 16.62 24.67
N ASN A 26 0.06 17.34 25.28
CA ASN A 26 -0.09 17.84 26.65
C ASN A 26 -1.27 18.80 26.82
N ARG A 27 -1.58 19.60 25.79
CA ARG A 27 -2.77 20.45 25.80
C ARG A 27 -4.04 19.60 25.76
N LEU A 28 -4.12 18.62 24.87
CA LEU A 28 -5.27 17.73 24.79
C LEU A 28 -5.52 16.97 26.09
N LEU A 29 -4.45 16.49 26.76
CA LEU A 29 -4.55 15.82 28.05
C LEU A 29 -5.04 16.71 29.20
N LYS A 30 -4.95 18.04 29.04
CA LYS A 30 -5.51 19.01 30.03
C LYS A 30 -6.95 19.39 29.70
N ASP A 31 -7.26 19.47 28.40
CA ASP A 31 -8.54 20.01 27.94
C ASP A 31 -9.64 18.94 27.86
N PHE A 32 -9.27 17.64 27.85
CA PHE A 32 -10.20 16.51 27.68
C PHE A 32 -9.99 15.42 28.71
N ASP A 33 -11.08 14.83 29.17
CA ASP A 33 -11.09 13.71 30.15
C ASP A 33 -10.59 12.39 29.53
N ALA A 34 -10.77 12.22 28.22
CA ALA A 34 -10.30 11.03 27.50
C ALA A 34 -9.95 11.36 26.04
N ILE A 35 -8.97 10.65 25.51
CA ILE A 35 -8.50 10.81 24.12
C ILE A 35 -8.52 9.46 23.44
N VAL A 36 -9.15 9.40 22.27
CA VAL A 36 -9.13 8.21 21.39
C VAL A 36 -8.26 8.51 20.17
N LEU A 37 -7.17 7.74 20.02
CA LEU A 37 -6.31 7.82 18.84
C LEU A 37 -6.84 6.88 17.76
N ALA A 38 -7.32 7.44 16.65
CA ALA A 38 -7.85 6.72 15.51
C ALA A 38 -7.09 7.06 14.20
N CYS A 39 -5.77 7.33 14.32
CA CYS A 39 -4.92 7.81 13.22
C CYS A 39 -4.49 6.71 12.24
N GLY A 40 -4.74 5.44 12.55
CA GLY A 40 -4.37 4.32 11.68
C GLY A 40 -2.86 4.09 11.58
N SER A 41 -2.46 3.25 10.64
CA SER A 41 -1.07 2.91 10.32
C SER A 41 -0.74 3.49 8.95
N GLU A 42 0.16 4.48 8.91
CA GLU A 42 0.50 5.22 7.69
C GLU A 42 1.96 5.04 7.25
N GLN A 43 2.80 4.43 8.10
CA GLN A 43 4.18 4.13 7.70
C GLN A 43 4.18 3.04 6.63
N PRO A 44 4.50 3.33 5.35
CA PRO A 44 4.45 2.35 4.29
C PRO A 44 5.55 1.30 4.45
N ARG A 45 5.25 0.08 4.07
CA ARG A 45 6.26 -0.95 3.91
C ARG A 45 7.06 -0.66 2.65
N ASP A 46 8.38 -0.58 2.79
CA ASP A 46 9.29 -0.32 1.68
C ASP A 46 9.95 -1.61 1.16
N LEU A 47 10.38 -1.58 -0.09
CA LEU A 47 11.11 -2.66 -0.76
C LEU A 47 12.57 -2.22 -0.99
N LYS A 48 13.40 -2.43 0.02
CA LYS A 48 14.81 -2.02 0.02
C LYS A 48 15.68 -3.02 -0.77
N ILE A 49 15.59 -2.95 -2.10
CA ILE A 49 16.39 -3.74 -3.04
C ILE A 49 17.19 -2.81 -3.96
N PRO A 50 18.21 -3.32 -4.68
CA PRO A 50 18.98 -2.51 -5.62
C PRO A 50 18.07 -1.79 -6.63
N GLY A 51 18.39 -0.55 -6.94
CA GLY A 51 17.62 0.31 -7.85
C GLY A 51 16.41 1.00 -7.22
N ARG A 52 16.18 0.88 -5.87
CA ARG A 52 15.04 1.50 -5.17
C ARG A 52 14.97 3.02 -5.36
N ASP A 53 16.10 3.67 -5.51
CA ASP A 53 16.22 5.13 -5.62
C ASP A 53 16.01 5.67 -7.05
N LEU A 54 15.76 4.80 -8.03
CA LEU A 54 15.39 5.20 -9.39
C LEU A 54 14.07 5.97 -9.38
N LYS A 55 14.00 7.02 -10.23
CA LYS A 55 12.75 7.77 -10.41
C LYS A 55 11.66 6.88 -11.01
N GLY A 56 10.42 7.17 -10.69
CA GLY A 56 9.26 6.40 -11.14
C GLY A 56 8.90 5.22 -10.22
N ILE A 57 9.52 5.13 -9.03
CA ILE A 57 9.17 4.15 -7.99
C ILE A 57 8.59 4.91 -6.79
N HIS A 58 7.29 4.82 -6.58
CA HIS A 58 6.55 5.58 -5.58
C HIS A 58 5.77 4.67 -4.63
N PHE A 59 5.50 5.15 -3.43
CA PHE A 59 4.49 4.52 -2.59
C PHE A 59 3.09 4.75 -3.17
N ALA A 60 2.22 3.76 -3.04
CA ALA A 60 0.86 3.81 -3.56
C ALA A 60 0.08 5.04 -3.07
N MET A 61 0.23 5.41 -1.79
CA MET A 61 -0.49 6.55 -1.23
C MET A 61 -0.04 7.88 -1.81
N ASP A 62 1.23 8.03 -2.21
CA ASP A 62 1.70 9.25 -2.89
C ASP A 62 1.00 9.44 -4.25
N PHE A 63 0.75 8.34 -4.95
CA PHE A 63 0.03 8.33 -6.22
C PHE A 63 -1.48 8.55 -6.04
N LEU A 64 -2.12 7.78 -5.15
CA LEU A 64 -3.56 7.80 -4.93
C LEU A 64 -4.05 9.11 -4.32
N THR A 65 -3.32 9.67 -3.35
CA THR A 65 -3.70 10.92 -2.69
C THR A 65 -3.75 12.09 -3.68
N ARG A 66 -2.81 12.16 -4.62
CA ARG A 66 -2.83 13.20 -5.68
C ARG A 66 -4.07 13.09 -6.55
N GLN A 67 -4.38 11.88 -7.00
CA GLN A 67 -5.56 11.67 -7.82
C GLN A 67 -6.85 11.97 -7.07
N ASN A 68 -6.96 11.59 -5.80
CA ASN A 68 -8.13 11.89 -4.98
C ASN A 68 -8.36 13.38 -4.83
N LYS A 69 -7.33 14.17 -4.58
CA LYS A 69 -7.42 15.63 -4.49
C LYS A 69 -7.94 16.25 -5.79
N ILE A 70 -7.49 15.75 -6.94
CA ILE A 70 -8.00 16.20 -8.25
C ILE A 70 -9.47 15.84 -8.42
N CYS A 71 -9.87 14.64 -8.02
CA CYS A 71 -11.28 14.22 -8.08
C CYS A 71 -12.20 15.05 -7.16
N GLU A 72 -11.66 15.55 -6.05
CA GLU A 72 -12.37 16.47 -5.15
C GLU A 72 -12.38 17.94 -5.63
N GLY A 73 -11.73 18.23 -6.74
CA GLY A 73 -11.73 19.55 -7.37
C GLY A 73 -10.54 20.45 -7.01
N ASP A 74 -9.53 19.92 -6.34
CA ASP A 74 -8.29 20.65 -6.09
C ASP A 74 -7.57 20.94 -7.42
N LYS A 75 -7.09 22.15 -7.58
CA LYS A 75 -6.30 22.57 -8.75
C LYS A 75 -4.85 22.12 -8.61
N ILE A 76 -4.63 20.82 -8.68
CA ILE A 76 -3.31 20.20 -8.61
C ILE A 76 -2.97 19.62 -9.99
N GLU A 77 -1.80 19.93 -10.51
CA GLU A 77 -1.24 19.25 -11.68
C GLU A 77 -0.54 17.96 -11.21
N ILE A 78 -0.77 16.86 -11.93
CA ILE A 78 -0.03 15.63 -11.68
C ILE A 78 1.34 15.77 -12.34
N GLU A 79 2.38 15.77 -11.54
CA GLU A 79 3.74 15.74 -12.03
C GLU A 79 3.95 14.48 -12.92
N PRO A 80 4.66 14.57 -14.04
CA PRO A 80 4.81 13.47 -14.99
C PRO A 80 5.29 12.15 -14.36
N GLU A 81 6.03 12.23 -13.28
CA GLU A 81 6.54 11.05 -12.55
C GLU A 81 5.43 10.28 -11.83
N PHE A 82 4.34 10.95 -11.42
CA PHE A 82 3.18 10.34 -10.78
C PHE A 82 2.04 10.02 -11.77
N SER A 83 2.17 10.34 -13.05
CA SER A 83 1.16 10.02 -14.04
C SER A 83 1.39 8.64 -14.64
N ALA A 84 0.33 7.83 -14.71
CA ALA A 84 0.34 6.52 -15.38
C ALA A 84 0.12 6.62 -16.90
N LYS A 85 -0.20 7.81 -17.42
CA LYS A 85 -0.55 8.00 -18.84
C LYS A 85 0.55 7.49 -19.79
N ASN A 86 0.17 6.58 -20.69
CA ASN A 86 1.05 5.95 -21.68
C ASN A 86 2.23 5.15 -21.09
N LYS A 87 2.16 4.75 -19.82
CA LYS A 87 3.22 4.02 -19.12
C LYS A 87 2.87 2.54 -18.92
N ASN A 88 3.90 1.69 -18.87
CA ASN A 88 3.80 0.34 -18.33
C ASN A 88 3.88 0.43 -16.81
N VAL A 89 2.77 0.20 -16.12
CA VAL A 89 2.64 0.33 -14.67
C VAL A 89 2.76 -1.02 -14.00
N ILE A 90 3.62 -1.10 -12.99
CA ILE A 90 3.74 -2.28 -12.13
C ILE A 90 3.23 -1.90 -10.73
N VAL A 91 2.28 -2.67 -10.22
CA VAL A 91 1.76 -2.54 -8.85
C VAL A 91 2.26 -3.72 -8.03
N ILE A 92 3.06 -3.44 -7.00
CA ILE A 92 3.60 -4.48 -6.10
C ILE A 92 2.72 -4.54 -4.84
N GLY A 93 1.93 -5.60 -4.74
CA GLY A 93 0.99 -5.88 -3.66
C GLY A 93 -0.40 -6.23 -4.14
N GLY A 94 -1.05 -7.19 -3.47
CA GLY A 94 -2.34 -7.78 -3.87
C GLY A 94 -3.55 -7.31 -3.06
N GLY A 95 -3.40 -6.35 -2.16
CA GLY A 95 -4.47 -5.83 -1.30
C GLY A 95 -5.32 -4.74 -1.97
N ASP A 96 -6.25 -4.15 -1.19
CA ASP A 96 -7.19 -3.13 -1.66
C ASP A 96 -6.46 -1.89 -2.21
N THR A 97 -5.40 -1.43 -1.55
CA THR A 97 -4.57 -0.32 -2.04
C THR A 97 -3.96 -0.63 -3.42
N GLY A 98 -3.53 -1.89 -3.65
CA GLY A 98 -3.05 -2.32 -4.97
C GLY A 98 -4.15 -2.30 -6.02
N SER A 99 -5.37 -2.71 -5.65
CA SER A 99 -6.55 -2.63 -6.49
C SER A 99 -6.87 -1.18 -6.90
N ASP A 100 -6.83 -0.24 -5.95
CA ASP A 100 -7.06 1.18 -6.22
C ASP A 100 -5.99 1.75 -7.18
N CYS A 101 -4.73 1.34 -7.03
CA CYS A 101 -3.66 1.70 -7.95
C CYS A 101 -3.94 1.19 -9.38
N ILE A 102 -4.48 -0.01 -9.52
CA ILE A 102 -4.83 -0.58 -10.83
C ILE A 102 -5.90 0.28 -11.51
N GLY A 103 -7.05 0.48 -10.86
CA GLY A 103 -8.15 1.28 -11.43
C GLY A 103 -7.72 2.71 -11.74
N THR A 104 -6.99 3.36 -10.83
CA THR A 104 -6.47 4.71 -11.05
C THR A 104 -5.53 4.76 -12.25
N SER A 105 -4.61 3.79 -12.38
CA SER A 105 -3.69 3.73 -13.53
C SER A 105 -4.42 3.53 -14.85
N ASN A 106 -5.44 2.66 -14.90
CA ASN A 106 -6.27 2.46 -16.10
C ASN A 106 -7.00 3.75 -16.48
N ARG A 107 -7.65 4.41 -15.52
CA ARG A 107 -8.38 5.67 -15.74
C ARG A 107 -7.47 6.83 -16.16
N GLN A 108 -6.20 6.83 -15.75
CA GLN A 108 -5.19 7.78 -16.25
C GLN A 108 -4.67 7.43 -17.66
N GLY A 109 -5.06 6.29 -18.24
CA GLY A 109 -4.64 5.87 -19.58
C GLY A 109 -3.27 5.18 -19.61
N ALA A 110 -3.00 4.29 -18.66
CA ALA A 110 -1.82 3.43 -18.69
C ALA A 110 -1.78 2.58 -19.95
N LYS A 111 -0.57 2.33 -20.49
CA LYS A 111 -0.36 1.42 -21.62
C LYS A 111 -0.59 -0.04 -21.23
N SER A 112 -0.17 -0.41 -20.04
CA SER A 112 -0.40 -1.70 -19.41
C SER A 112 -0.35 -1.57 -17.91
N VAL A 113 -1.10 -2.42 -17.19
CA VAL A 113 -1.03 -2.52 -15.73
C VAL A 113 -0.79 -3.97 -15.35
N THR A 114 0.26 -4.23 -14.57
CA THR A 114 0.59 -5.55 -14.05
C THR A 114 0.69 -5.51 -12.54
N GLN A 115 -0.05 -6.37 -11.85
CA GLN A 115 0.00 -6.55 -10.39
C GLN A 115 0.88 -7.75 -10.04
N LEU A 116 1.76 -7.57 -9.08
CA LEU A 116 2.67 -8.59 -8.56
C LEU A 116 2.33 -8.91 -7.12
N GLU A 117 2.17 -10.19 -6.82
CA GLU A 117 1.89 -10.67 -5.48
C GLU A 117 2.91 -11.76 -5.09
N ILE A 118 3.50 -11.60 -3.91
CA ILE A 118 4.48 -12.55 -3.38
C ILE A 118 3.83 -13.84 -2.88
N LEU A 119 2.56 -13.75 -2.47
CA LEU A 119 1.78 -14.88 -2.02
C LEU A 119 1.32 -15.75 -3.20
N GLU A 120 0.99 -16.99 -2.91
CA GLU A 120 0.36 -17.89 -3.88
C GLU A 120 -1.01 -17.37 -4.28
N LYS A 121 -1.43 -17.74 -5.50
CA LYS A 121 -2.77 -17.40 -5.97
C LYS A 121 -3.83 -18.01 -5.05
N PRO A 122 -4.69 -17.20 -4.42
CA PRO A 122 -5.74 -17.72 -3.57
C PRO A 122 -6.70 -18.63 -4.36
N PRO A 123 -7.33 -19.61 -3.70
CA PRO A 123 -8.32 -20.47 -4.35
C PRO A 123 -9.54 -19.65 -4.80
N ALA A 124 -10.20 -20.08 -5.87
CA ALA A 124 -11.40 -19.41 -6.38
C ALA A 124 -12.56 -19.39 -5.38
N LYS A 125 -12.67 -20.43 -4.54
CA LYS A 125 -13.67 -20.57 -3.49
C LYS A 125 -12.99 -20.75 -2.14
N GLU A 126 -13.60 -20.23 -1.07
CA GLU A 126 -13.11 -20.43 0.30
C GLU A 126 -13.23 -21.91 0.73
N ASN A 127 -12.30 -22.33 1.57
CA ASN A 127 -12.42 -23.58 2.33
C ASN A 127 -12.63 -23.24 3.81
N LYS A 128 -13.87 -23.26 4.27
CA LYS A 128 -14.25 -22.93 5.66
C LYS A 128 -13.54 -23.80 6.69
N MET A 129 -13.24 -25.05 6.37
CA MET A 129 -12.53 -25.97 7.27
C MET A 129 -11.11 -25.50 7.59
N LEU A 130 -10.48 -24.71 6.70
CA LEU A 130 -9.14 -24.18 6.90
C LEU A 130 -9.11 -22.77 7.50
N THR A 131 -10.18 -22.00 7.34
CA THR A 131 -10.13 -20.57 7.65
C THR A 131 -11.08 -20.14 8.76
N TRP A 132 -12.19 -20.86 8.99
CA TRP A 132 -13.14 -20.52 10.07
C TRP A 132 -12.48 -20.59 11.46
N PRO A 133 -12.67 -19.61 12.36
CA PRO A 133 -13.54 -18.41 12.25
C PRO A 133 -12.84 -17.19 11.64
N ASN A 134 -11.66 -17.35 11.08
CA ASN A 134 -10.87 -16.27 10.52
C ASN A 134 -11.40 -15.83 9.14
N TRP A 135 -10.78 -14.79 8.62
CA TRP A 135 -11.13 -14.21 7.33
C TRP A 135 -10.99 -15.21 6.17
N PRO A 136 -11.98 -15.32 5.26
CA PRO A 136 -11.95 -16.28 4.17
C PRO A 136 -10.76 -16.11 3.24
N LEU A 137 -9.99 -17.17 3.00
CA LEU A 137 -8.95 -17.22 1.97
C LEU A 137 -9.59 -17.58 0.63
N LYS A 138 -9.79 -16.59 -0.22
CA LYS A 138 -10.30 -16.75 -1.58
C LYS A 138 -9.78 -15.65 -2.50
N LEU A 139 -9.70 -15.96 -3.79
CA LEU A 139 -9.38 -14.96 -4.81
C LEU A 139 -10.47 -13.87 -4.82
N ARG A 140 -10.03 -12.63 -4.67
CA ARG A 140 -10.90 -11.45 -4.78
C ARG A 140 -10.59 -10.71 -6.06
N THR A 141 -11.63 -10.30 -6.73
CA THR A 141 -11.57 -9.42 -7.88
C THR A 141 -12.46 -8.22 -7.58
N SER A 142 -11.91 -7.03 -7.64
CA SER A 142 -12.66 -5.79 -7.50
C SER A 142 -13.02 -5.23 -8.87
N SER A 143 -13.92 -4.24 -8.91
CA SER A 143 -14.24 -3.50 -10.12
C SER A 143 -12.98 -2.91 -10.79
N SER A 144 -12.02 -2.44 -9.99
CA SER A 144 -10.73 -1.94 -10.52
C SER A 144 -9.93 -3.01 -11.27
N HIS A 145 -9.96 -4.27 -10.83
CA HIS A 145 -9.33 -5.36 -11.57
C HIS A 145 -10.07 -5.67 -12.88
N GLU A 146 -11.39 -5.47 -12.91
CA GLU A 146 -12.22 -5.67 -14.10
C GLU A 146 -11.96 -4.61 -15.17
N GLU A 147 -11.46 -3.43 -14.80
CA GLU A 147 -10.98 -2.42 -15.74
C GLU A 147 -9.75 -2.88 -16.56
N GLY A 148 -9.06 -3.93 -16.11
CA GLY A 148 -7.97 -4.60 -16.81
C GLY A 148 -6.66 -4.57 -16.02
N ALA A 149 -6.12 -5.76 -15.74
CA ALA A 149 -4.77 -5.93 -15.20
C ALA A 149 -4.26 -7.35 -15.44
N ASN A 150 -2.96 -7.47 -15.69
CA ASN A 150 -2.26 -8.74 -15.61
C ASN A 150 -1.90 -9.00 -14.16
N ARG A 151 -2.30 -10.14 -13.59
CA ARG A 151 -2.04 -10.48 -12.19
C ARG A 151 -1.09 -11.67 -12.10
N ASN A 152 0.04 -11.50 -11.43
CA ASN A 152 1.05 -12.52 -11.22
C ASN A 152 1.22 -12.79 -9.73
N TRP A 153 1.22 -14.08 -9.35
CA TRP A 153 1.40 -14.56 -7.98
C TRP A 153 2.69 -15.35 -7.84
N SER A 154 3.12 -15.54 -6.61
CA SER A 154 4.35 -16.28 -6.27
C SER A 154 5.58 -15.70 -6.97
N VAL A 155 5.67 -14.36 -6.99
CA VAL A 155 6.80 -13.64 -7.57
C VAL A 155 7.35 -12.61 -6.59
N SER A 156 8.67 -12.52 -6.53
CA SER A 156 9.42 -11.54 -5.74
C SER A 156 10.22 -10.65 -6.67
N THR A 157 10.16 -9.34 -6.45
CA THR A 157 11.03 -8.39 -7.15
C THR A 157 12.42 -8.41 -6.52
N LYS A 158 13.47 -8.57 -7.32
CA LYS A 158 14.86 -8.65 -6.86
C LYS A 158 15.65 -7.41 -7.16
N LEU A 159 15.32 -6.71 -8.23
CA LEU A 159 16.09 -5.58 -8.74
C LEU A 159 15.17 -4.66 -9.54
N PHE A 160 15.35 -3.37 -9.38
CA PHE A 160 14.82 -2.35 -10.29
C PHE A 160 15.95 -1.94 -11.25
N ASN A 161 15.72 -2.12 -12.55
CA ASN A 161 16.68 -1.81 -13.59
C ASN A 161 16.42 -0.42 -14.19
N GLY A 162 17.48 0.27 -14.52
CA GLY A 162 17.45 1.59 -15.18
C GLY A 162 18.69 2.40 -14.86
N GLN A 163 18.84 3.54 -15.49
CA GLN A 163 19.93 4.48 -15.20
C GLN A 163 19.52 5.63 -14.29
N LYS A 164 18.54 6.40 -14.68
CA LYS A 164 17.96 7.53 -13.94
C LYS A 164 16.53 7.25 -13.52
N ASN A 165 15.77 6.62 -14.40
CA ASN A 165 14.41 6.21 -14.19
C ASN A 165 14.33 4.69 -14.19
N VAL A 166 13.29 4.11 -13.58
CA VAL A 166 13.00 2.70 -13.71
C VAL A 166 12.62 2.39 -15.16
N GLU A 167 13.19 1.31 -15.70
CA GLU A 167 12.95 0.84 -17.08
C GLU A 167 12.39 -0.58 -17.09
N SER A 168 12.78 -1.39 -16.10
CA SER A 168 12.27 -2.75 -15.92
C SER A 168 12.49 -3.24 -14.48
N LEU A 169 11.86 -4.37 -14.16
CA LEU A 169 12.05 -5.12 -12.91
C LEU A 169 12.55 -6.52 -13.22
N THR A 170 13.54 -6.97 -12.47
CA THR A 170 13.90 -8.39 -12.42
C THR A 170 13.09 -9.09 -11.34
N LEU A 171 12.27 -10.03 -11.76
CA LEU A 171 11.40 -10.84 -10.90
C LEU A 171 11.98 -12.24 -10.76
N LYS A 172 11.71 -12.87 -9.63
CA LYS A 172 12.02 -14.28 -9.39
C LYS A 172 10.79 -15.00 -8.87
N LYS A 173 10.52 -16.19 -9.41
CA LYS A 173 9.49 -17.07 -8.87
C LYS A 173 9.89 -17.52 -7.46
N VAL A 174 8.93 -17.59 -6.58
CA VAL A 174 9.11 -17.99 -5.18
C VAL A 174 8.17 -19.12 -4.82
N GLU A 175 8.61 -19.93 -3.87
CA GLU A 175 7.81 -20.99 -3.27
C GLU A 175 7.71 -20.74 -1.76
N TRP A 176 6.53 -20.99 -1.22
CA TRP A 176 6.30 -20.94 0.22
C TRP A 176 6.49 -22.33 0.82
N LYS A 177 7.43 -22.48 1.72
CA LYS A 177 7.72 -23.76 2.40
C LYS A 177 7.73 -23.56 3.90
N LYS A 178 7.30 -24.57 4.66
CA LYS A 178 7.48 -24.58 6.11
C LYS A 178 8.96 -24.85 6.43
N ASN A 179 9.53 -24.05 7.33
CA ASN A 179 10.83 -24.33 7.90
C ASN A 179 10.72 -25.39 9.01
N GLU A 180 11.85 -25.75 9.61
CA GLU A 180 11.93 -26.75 10.70
C GLU A 180 11.10 -26.36 11.92
N GLU A 181 10.87 -25.06 12.14
CA GLU A 181 10.02 -24.52 13.21
C GLU A 181 8.53 -24.46 12.82
N GLY A 182 8.14 -24.94 11.64
CA GLY A 182 6.78 -24.93 11.12
C GLY A 182 6.32 -23.56 10.60
N LYS A 183 7.18 -22.54 10.55
CA LYS A 183 6.86 -21.23 10.01
C LYS A 183 6.95 -21.23 8.49
N MET A 184 5.99 -20.55 7.83
CA MET A 184 6.06 -20.33 6.38
C MET A 184 7.20 -19.37 6.05
N VAL A 185 8.10 -19.80 5.20
CA VAL A 185 9.23 -19.02 4.68
C VAL A 185 9.24 -19.04 3.17
N ILE A 186 9.73 -17.95 2.59
CA ILE A 186 9.87 -17.80 1.15
C ILE A 186 11.22 -18.40 0.74
N LYS A 187 11.21 -19.25 -0.28
CA LYS A 187 12.42 -19.72 -0.98
C LYS A 187 12.33 -19.32 -2.44
N ASP A 188 13.42 -18.78 -2.97
CA ASP A 188 13.54 -18.54 -4.40
C ASP A 188 13.53 -19.88 -5.13
N SER A 189 12.75 -20.00 -6.19
CA SER A 189 12.80 -21.14 -7.08
C SER A 189 14.18 -21.21 -7.75
N GLN A 190 14.76 -22.41 -7.83
CA GLN A 190 16.09 -22.58 -8.38
C GLN A 190 16.07 -22.65 -9.92
N GLY A 191 17.13 -22.13 -10.55
CA GLY A 191 17.35 -22.16 -12.00
C GLY A 191 17.18 -20.77 -12.67
N LYS A 192 17.87 -20.58 -13.78
CA LYS A 192 17.80 -19.34 -14.59
C LYS A 192 16.40 -19.08 -15.16
N GLU A 193 15.61 -20.12 -15.42
CA GLU A 193 14.23 -20.01 -15.94
C GLU A 193 13.24 -19.42 -14.90
N SER A 194 13.66 -19.29 -13.64
CA SER A 194 12.85 -18.67 -12.60
C SER A 194 12.91 -17.14 -12.59
N GLU A 195 13.79 -16.54 -13.37
CA GLU A 195 13.94 -15.08 -13.48
C GLU A 195 13.24 -14.56 -14.73
N VAL A 196 12.45 -13.49 -14.54
CA VAL A 196 11.69 -12.81 -15.61
C VAL A 196 11.93 -11.32 -15.50
N GLU A 197 12.19 -10.68 -16.61
CA GLU A 197 12.26 -9.23 -16.70
C GLU A 197 10.93 -8.67 -17.20
N LEU A 198 10.37 -7.69 -16.48
CA LEU A 198 9.17 -6.96 -16.86
C LEU A 198 9.49 -5.49 -17.10
N LYS A 199 9.08 -4.97 -18.25
CA LYS A 199 9.17 -3.55 -18.56
C LYS A 199 8.30 -2.73 -17.61
N ALA A 200 8.85 -1.63 -17.09
CA ALA A 200 8.16 -0.73 -16.20
C ALA A 200 8.61 0.71 -16.41
N ASP A 201 7.65 1.60 -16.55
CA ASP A 201 7.87 3.05 -16.61
C ASP A 201 7.40 3.75 -15.31
N LEU A 202 6.59 3.04 -14.52
CA LEU A 202 6.08 3.46 -13.22
C LEU A 202 5.87 2.23 -12.31
N VAL A 203 6.36 2.30 -11.08
CA VAL A 203 6.19 1.25 -10.07
C VAL A 203 5.50 1.82 -8.85
N LEU A 204 4.42 1.18 -8.42
CA LEU A 204 3.63 1.57 -7.25
C LEU A 204 3.77 0.51 -6.16
N LEU A 205 4.36 0.90 -5.02
CA LEU A 205 4.54 0.03 -3.87
C LEU A 205 3.28 0.04 -3.01
N ALA A 206 2.47 -1.02 -3.11
CA ALA A 206 1.19 -1.19 -2.41
C ALA A 206 1.23 -2.39 -1.43
N MET A 207 2.34 -2.51 -0.68
CA MET A 207 2.64 -3.66 0.17
C MET A 207 2.09 -3.51 1.61
N GLY A 208 1.18 -2.57 1.84
CA GLY A 208 0.60 -2.28 3.15
C GLY A 208 1.49 -1.42 4.04
N PHE A 209 1.10 -1.30 5.30
CA PHE A 209 1.71 -0.43 6.29
C PHE A 209 2.33 -1.23 7.43
N VAL A 210 3.21 -0.60 8.19
CA VAL A 210 3.96 -1.27 9.27
C VAL A 210 3.43 -0.86 10.64
N HIS A 211 3.27 0.44 10.86
CA HIS A 211 2.85 1.03 12.14
C HIS A 211 2.38 2.48 11.94
N PRO A 212 1.77 3.14 12.93
CA PRO A 212 1.53 4.58 12.91
C PRO A 212 2.84 5.36 12.70
N ILE A 213 2.74 6.54 12.10
CA ILE A 213 3.90 7.44 12.01
C ILE A 213 4.31 7.83 13.43
N LYS A 214 5.59 7.60 13.76
CA LYS A 214 6.16 7.90 15.07
C LYS A 214 6.60 9.37 15.17
N ASP A 215 5.66 10.27 14.93
CA ASP A 215 5.85 11.71 15.09
C ASP A 215 5.67 12.17 16.54
N LYS A 216 5.57 13.49 16.75
CA LYS A 216 5.38 14.08 18.09
C LYS A 216 4.10 13.59 18.78
N LEU A 217 3.01 13.33 18.03
CA LEU A 217 1.78 12.82 18.63
C LEU A 217 2.05 11.53 19.41
N ILE A 218 2.66 10.54 18.78
CA ILE A 218 2.95 9.24 19.40
C ILE A 218 4.04 9.38 20.47
N LYS A 219 5.10 10.15 20.21
CA LYS A 219 6.21 10.33 21.14
C LYS A 219 5.78 11.03 22.44
N ASP A 220 4.97 12.08 22.33
CA ASP A 220 4.58 12.92 23.44
C ASP A 220 3.36 12.37 24.20
N SER A 221 2.67 11.38 23.65
CA SER A 221 1.51 10.74 24.29
C SER A 221 1.86 9.85 25.47
N GLY A 222 3.12 9.38 25.59
CA GLY A 222 3.53 8.41 26.60
C GLY A 222 2.98 7.00 26.41
N ILE A 223 2.33 6.71 25.26
CA ILE A 223 1.74 5.40 24.95
C ILE A 223 2.84 4.37 24.74
N LYS A 224 2.67 3.20 25.34
CA LYS A 224 3.57 2.05 25.11
C LYS A 224 3.31 1.45 23.74
N LEU A 225 4.39 1.24 23.00
CA LEU A 225 4.36 0.57 21.71
C LEU A 225 4.84 -0.88 21.85
N ASP A 226 4.27 -1.77 21.03
CA ASP A 226 4.76 -3.13 20.88
C ASP A 226 6.13 -3.19 20.18
N LYS A 227 6.70 -4.39 20.03
CA LYS A 227 7.98 -4.59 19.33
C LYS A 227 7.95 -4.20 17.83
N ARG A 228 6.77 -4.10 17.25
CA ARG A 228 6.56 -3.68 15.85
C ARG A 228 6.33 -2.18 15.74
N GLY A 229 6.11 -1.48 16.86
CA GLY A 229 5.85 -0.06 16.91
C GLY A 229 4.38 0.31 16.81
N ASN A 230 3.49 -0.64 17.07
CA ASN A 230 2.05 -0.40 17.15
C ASN A 230 1.63 -0.07 18.59
N VAL A 231 0.50 0.62 18.72
CA VAL A 231 -0.17 0.90 19.98
C VAL A 231 -0.92 -0.35 20.45
#